data_78db04152653bca3d0a2960bdef9a502
#
_entry.id   78db04152653bca3d0a2960bdef9a502
#
_cell.length_a   1.000
_cell.length_b   1.000
_cell.length_c   1.000
_cell.angle_alpha   90.00
_cell.angle_beta   90.00
_cell.angle_gamma   90.00
#
_symmetry.space_group_name_H-M   'P 1'
#
loop_
_entity.id
_entity.type
_entity.pdbx_description
1 polymer ?
#
loop_
_entity_poly.entity_id
_entity_poly.type
_entity_poly.pdbx_seq_one_letter_code
_entity_poly.pdbx_strand_id
1 'polypeptide(L)'
;MKIEQVLKNLGLLDKEPEIYLTLLKTPGAQPASVIATRANLNRTTVYKTLVKLVSKGLATKTQRHGATCFFAEDPENRLKILIDERQRQLGEMNQAMLETLPLLTINEEDADSLPKIRYYEGIEGIKQIYEAVLKMAKDQYRYGDITKIYAALGIYTDEYIKKRNELGFKTHAIMPFYESERARLSRNTKENREVLYIPEKLFPIDGEVRIFGNKVAIISLRKESPIGVIIESDSIAKMFLSIYMLTWKNYASKAIKF
;
A
#
# COMPACT_ATOMS: atom_id res chain seq x y z
N MET A 1 -19.02 17.53 -3.68
CA MET A 1 -19.16 16.82 -2.39
C MET A 1 -20.15 17.57 -1.52
N LYS A 2 -21.12 16.88 -0.88
CA LYS A 2 -22.12 17.57 -0.02
C LYS A 2 -21.42 18.01 1.27
N ILE A 3 -21.71 19.23 1.75
CA ILE A 3 -21.08 19.82 2.96
C ILE A 3 -21.23 18.95 4.20
N GLU A 4 -22.35 18.23 4.33
CA GLU A 4 -22.59 17.27 5.42
C GLU A 4 -21.58 16.12 5.43
N GLN A 5 -21.16 15.65 4.23
CA GLN A 5 -20.15 14.60 4.12
C GLN A 5 -18.77 15.09 4.55
N VAL A 6 -18.44 16.36 4.25
CA VAL A 6 -17.21 16.99 4.75
C VAL A 6 -17.21 17.05 6.27
N LEU A 7 -18.30 17.49 6.88
CA LEU A 7 -18.42 17.58 8.33
C LEU A 7 -18.34 16.19 8.99
N LYS A 8 -18.91 15.14 8.38
CA LYS A 8 -18.75 13.76 8.86
C LYS A 8 -17.31 13.32 8.80
N ASN A 9 -16.60 13.59 7.73
CA ASN A 9 -15.16 13.26 7.60
C ASN A 9 -14.30 13.99 8.66
N LEU A 10 -14.75 15.17 9.10
CA LEU A 10 -14.12 15.90 10.20
C LEU A 10 -14.49 15.39 11.60
N GLY A 11 -15.31 14.32 11.69
CA GLY A 11 -15.65 13.67 12.95
C GLY A 11 -16.96 14.11 13.59
N LEU A 12 -17.84 14.78 12.84
CA LEU A 12 -19.20 14.99 13.27
C LEU A 12 -20.02 13.72 13.02
N LEU A 13 -20.74 13.25 14.02
CA LEU A 13 -21.47 11.99 14.00
C LEU A 13 -23.00 12.22 13.90
N ASP A 14 -23.70 11.22 13.44
CA ASP A 14 -25.17 11.16 13.45
C ASP A 14 -25.85 12.42 12.89
N LYS A 15 -26.55 13.15 13.78
CA LYS A 15 -27.30 14.39 13.50
C LYS A 15 -26.48 15.68 13.72
N GLU A 16 -25.22 15.56 14.13
CA GLU A 16 -24.37 16.73 14.38
C GLU A 16 -24.19 17.65 13.16
N PRO A 17 -23.92 17.10 11.94
CA PRO A 17 -23.78 17.95 10.74
C PRO A 17 -25.06 18.76 10.45
N GLU A 18 -26.23 18.11 10.52
CA GLU A 18 -27.52 18.72 10.23
C GLU A 18 -27.86 19.85 11.21
N ILE A 19 -27.65 19.59 12.52
CA ILE A 19 -27.92 20.55 13.58
C ILE A 19 -26.90 21.70 13.54
N TYR A 20 -25.63 21.41 13.27
CA TYR A 20 -24.61 22.46 13.12
C TYR A 20 -24.90 23.39 11.94
N LEU A 21 -25.27 22.86 10.78
CA LEU A 21 -25.64 23.67 9.62
C LEU A 21 -26.92 24.50 9.89
N THR A 22 -27.86 23.94 10.64
CA THR A 22 -29.07 24.71 11.06
C THR A 22 -28.68 25.82 12.02
N LEU A 23 -27.77 25.56 12.96
CA LEU A 23 -27.29 26.55 13.92
C LEU A 23 -26.56 27.72 13.22
N LEU A 24 -25.70 27.42 12.25
CA LEU A 24 -25.01 28.43 11.42
C LEU A 24 -25.98 29.35 10.66
N LYS A 25 -27.09 28.79 10.19
CA LYS A 25 -28.14 29.56 9.50
C LYS A 25 -29.07 30.31 10.45
N THR A 26 -28.91 30.14 11.76
CA THR A 26 -29.81 30.74 12.76
C THR A 26 -29.11 31.94 13.40
N PRO A 27 -29.56 33.17 13.18
CA PRO A 27 -28.88 34.36 13.70
C PRO A 27 -29.01 34.46 15.23
N GLY A 28 -27.92 34.82 15.88
CA GLY A 28 -27.83 35.07 17.31
C GLY A 28 -27.98 33.81 18.18
N ALA A 29 -27.96 34.00 19.47
CA ALA A 29 -28.12 32.92 20.44
C ALA A 29 -29.59 32.54 20.60
N GLN A 30 -29.94 31.29 20.30
CA GLN A 30 -31.32 30.79 20.29
C GLN A 30 -31.48 29.56 21.21
N PRO A 31 -32.64 29.38 21.84
CA PRO A 31 -32.92 28.18 22.60
C PRO A 31 -33.04 26.95 21.72
N ALA A 32 -32.76 25.78 22.28
CA ALA A 32 -32.81 24.51 21.56
C ALA A 32 -34.18 24.23 20.91
N SER A 33 -35.26 24.75 21.43
CA SER A 33 -36.61 24.62 20.83
C SER A 33 -36.71 25.29 19.46
N VAL A 34 -36.13 26.50 19.30
CA VAL A 34 -36.12 27.21 18.01
C VAL A 34 -35.29 26.46 16.97
N ILE A 35 -34.13 25.95 17.38
CA ILE A 35 -33.25 25.17 16.50
C ILE A 35 -33.94 23.85 16.11
N ALA A 36 -34.64 23.21 17.05
CA ALA A 36 -35.37 21.97 16.83
C ALA A 36 -36.50 22.15 15.79
N THR A 37 -37.27 23.24 15.89
CA THR A 37 -38.31 23.58 14.91
C THR A 37 -37.70 23.78 13.52
N ARG A 38 -36.58 24.51 13.42
CA ARG A 38 -35.91 24.76 12.13
C ARG A 38 -35.27 23.52 11.50
N ALA A 39 -34.76 22.60 12.34
CA ALA A 39 -34.17 21.34 11.90
C ALA A 39 -35.22 20.24 11.66
N ASN A 40 -36.49 20.51 12.02
CA ASN A 40 -37.57 19.51 12.03
C ASN A 40 -37.21 18.24 12.84
N LEU A 41 -36.61 18.44 14.01
CA LEU A 41 -36.16 17.38 14.91
C LEU A 41 -36.74 17.53 16.32
N ASN A 42 -36.73 16.45 17.09
CA ASN A 42 -37.15 16.46 18.47
C ASN A 42 -36.21 17.35 19.33
N ARG A 43 -36.81 18.22 20.18
CA ARG A 43 -36.08 19.15 21.06
C ARG A 43 -35.01 18.45 21.94
N THR A 44 -35.34 17.27 22.47
CA THR A 44 -34.41 16.52 23.35
C THR A 44 -33.19 16.07 22.56
N THR A 45 -33.36 15.57 21.33
CA THR A 45 -32.28 15.19 20.43
C THR A 45 -31.40 16.40 20.09
N VAL A 46 -32.02 17.53 19.70
CA VAL A 46 -31.31 18.74 19.37
C VAL A 46 -30.51 19.28 20.56
N TYR A 47 -31.09 19.32 21.76
CA TYR A 47 -30.39 19.76 22.95
C TYR A 47 -29.14 18.90 23.24
N LYS A 48 -29.30 17.56 23.23
CA LYS A 48 -28.18 16.64 23.43
C LYS A 48 -27.07 16.83 22.38
N THR A 49 -27.45 17.04 21.14
CA THR A 49 -26.50 17.26 20.05
C THR A 49 -25.82 18.62 20.16
N LEU A 50 -26.55 19.68 20.52
CA LEU A 50 -25.96 20.99 20.77
C LEU A 50 -24.92 20.96 21.92
N VAL A 51 -25.15 20.18 22.97
CA VAL A 51 -24.16 19.97 24.04
C VAL A 51 -22.91 19.27 23.50
N LYS A 52 -23.06 18.29 22.62
CA LYS A 52 -21.92 17.65 21.92
C LYS A 52 -21.18 18.64 21.01
N LEU A 53 -21.89 19.52 20.29
CA LEU A 53 -21.25 20.54 19.46
C LEU A 53 -20.49 21.56 20.30
N VAL A 54 -20.99 21.88 21.50
CA VAL A 54 -20.28 22.73 22.47
C VAL A 54 -18.99 22.03 22.95
N SER A 55 -19.03 20.76 23.31
CA SER A 55 -17.81 20.02 23.70
C SER A 55 -16.77 19.90 22.58
N LYS A 56 -17.20 19.99 21.31
CA LYS A 56 -16.31 20.05 20.14
C LYS A 56 -15.88 21.49 19.77
N GLY A 57 -16.30 22.50 20.55
CA GLY A 57 -16.00 23.90 20.31
C GLY A 57 -16.69 24.52 19.07
N LEU A 58 -17.66 23.82 18.47
CA LEU A 58 -18.41 24.27 17.28
C LEU A 58 -19.58 25.18 17.63
N ALA A 59 -20.00 25.16 18.89
CA ALA A 59 -21.07 26.01 19.40
C ALA A 59 -20.73 26.50 20.79
N THR A 60 -21.33 27.63 21.17
CA THR A 60 -21.27 28.17 22.53
C THR A 60 -22.65 28.16 23.16
N LYS A 61 -22.67 27.81 24.44
CA LYS A 61 -23.84 27.81 25.31
C LYS A 61 -23.85 29.06 26.15
N THR A 62 -24.99 29.80 26.21
CA THR A 62 -25.18 31.02 27.00
C THR A 62 -26.56 31.04 27.67
N GLN A 63 -26.75 31.94 28.63
CA GLN A 63 -28.05 32.19 29.25
C GLN A 63 -28.63 33.52 28.74
N ARG A 64 -29.88 33.48 28.24
CA ARG A 64 -30.62 34.70 27.86
C ARG A 64 -32.05 34.60 28.40
N HIS A 65 -32.47 35.63 29.13
CA HIS A 65 -33.81 35.71 29.72
C HIS A 65 -34.25 34.45 30.45
N GLY A 66 -33.32 33.85 31.24
CA GLY A 66 -33.59 32.62 31.99
C GLY A 66 -33.59 31.32 31.18
N ALA A 67 -33.39 31.42 29.85
CA ALA A 67 -33.32 30.24 28.99
C ALA A 67 -31.90 29.96 28.53
N THR A 68 -31.58 28.66 28.42
CA THR A 68 -30.32 28.21 27.80
C THR A 68 -30.40 28.36 26.28
N CYS A 69 -29.50 29.17 25.74
CA CYS A 69 -29.38 29.44 24.29
C CYS A 69 -28.06 28.96 23.74
N PHE A 70 -28.02 28.72 22.45
CA PHE A 70 -26.85 28.25 21.72
C PHE A 70 -26.63 29.12 20.49
N PHE A 71 -25.39 29.32 20.11
CA PHE A 71 -24.99 29.94 18.84
C PHE A 71 -23.76 29.24 18.27
N ALA A 72 -23.58 29.29 16.97
CA ALA A 72 -22.42 28.72 16.30
C ALA A 72 -21.19 29.60 16.51
N GLU A 73 -20.06 28.99 16.74
CA GLU A 73 -18.76 29.66 16.69
C GLU A 73 -18.36 29.92 15.22
N ASP A 74 -17.35 30.75 15.02
CA ASP A 74 -16.81 31.00 13.69
C ASP A 74 -16.35 29.72 13.00
N PRO A 75 -17.02 29.31 11.89
CA PRO A 75 -16.76 28.02 11.25
C PRO A 75 -15.35 27.92 10.66
N GLU A 76 -14.78 29.02 10.16
CA GLU A 76 -13.47 29.02 9.51
C GLU A 76 -12.39 28.60 10.53
N ASN A 77 -12.35 29.25 11.67
CA ASN A 77 -11.38 28.95 12.72
C ASN A 77 -11.63 27.60 13.36
N ARG A 78 -12.88 27.25 13.66
CA ARG A 78 -13.21 26.02 14.39
C ARG A 78 -13.03 24.76 13.57
N LEU A 79 -13.38 24.78 12.28
CA LEU A 79 -13.14 23.63 11.40
C LEU A 79 -11.66 23.42 11.15
N LYS A 80 -10.86 24.50 11.11
CA LYS A 80 -9.40 24.40 11.00
C LYS A 80 -8.78 23.70 12.23
N ILE A 81 -9.19 24.10 13.43
CA ILE A 81 -8.77 23.47 14.68
C ILE A 81 -9.12 21.97 14.68
N LEU A 82 -10.32 21.59 14.21
CA LEU A 82 -10.69 20.17 14.13
C LEU A 82 -9.81 19.38 13.14
N ILE A 83 -9.38 19.98 12.04
CA ILE A 83 -8.44 19.35 11.10
C ILE A 83 -7.09 19.13 11.79
N ASP A 84 -6.56 20.15 12.44
CA ASP A 84 -5.26 20.08 13.13
C ASP A 84 -5.28 19.02 14.25
N GLU A 85 -6.35 18.95 15.03
CA GLU A 85 -6.54 17.90 16.05
C GLU A 85 -6.57 16.50 15.44
N ARG A 86 -7.25 16.31 14.30
CA ARG A 86 -7.27 15.04 13.58
C ARG A 86 -5.91 14.63 13.08
N GLN A 87 -5.16 15.57 12.50
CA GLN A 87 -3.80 15.31 12.03
C GLN A 87 -2.88 14.90 13.19
N ARG A 88 -2.99 15.57 14.33
CA ARG A 88 -2.24 15.23 15.54
C ARG A 88 -2.58 13.82 16.03
N GLN A 89 -3.88 13.49 16.13
CA GLN A 89 -4.33 12.15 16.55
C GLN A 89 -3.81 11.05 15.61
N LEU A 90 -3.84 11.27 14.29
CA LEU A 90 -3.29 10.34 13.33
C LEU A 90 -1.77 10.16 13.49
N GLY A 91 -1.05 11.24 13.77
CA GLY A 91 0.38 11.19 14.07
C GLY A 91 0.69 10.35 15.32
N GLU A 92 -0.05 10.59 16.41
CA GLU A 92 0.09 9.83 17.65
C GLU A 92 -0.25 8.33 17.47
N MET A 93 -1.34 8.03 16.74
CA MET A 93 -1.70 6.65 16.43
C MET A 93 -0.64 5.95 15.58
N ASN A 94 -0.06 6.65 14.59
CA ASN A 94 1.00 6.09 13.76
C ASN A 94 2.26 5.80 14.58
N GLN A 95 2.64 6.70 15.48
CA GLN A 95 3.77 6.50 16.36
C GLN A 95 3.53 5.32 17.33
N ALA A 96 2.38 5.28 17.98
CA ALA A 96 2.01 4.18 18.87
C ALA A 96 2.00 2.83 18.12
N MET A 97 1.53 2.80 16.86
CA MET A 97 1.58 1.61 16.03
C MET A 97 3.04 1.17 15.80
N LEU A 98 3.94 2.09 15.44
CA LEU A 98 5.35 1.78 15.21
C LEU A 98 6.04 1.24 16.46
N GLU A 99 5.71 1.77 17.64
CA GLU A 99 6.23 1.30 18.93
C GLU A 99 5.67 -0.08 19.31
N THR A 100 4.43 -0.39 18.90
CA THR A 100 3.74 -1.64 19.26
C THR A 100 4.07 -2.78 18.28
N LEU A 101 4.36 -2.48 17.02
CA LEU A 101 4.67 -3.49 15.99
C LEU A 101 5.76 -4.49 16.43
N PRO A 102 6.90 -4.09 17.05
CA PRO A 102 7.90 -5.04 17.52
C PRO A 102 7.35 -6.01 18.59
N LEU A 103 6.41 -5.55 19.45
CA LEU A 103 5.79 -6.37 20.49
C LEU A 103 4.81 -7.42 19.92
N LEU A 104 4.21 -7.13 18.76
CA LEU A 104 3.33 -8.06 18.06
C LEU A 104 4.10 -9.13 17.28
N THR A 105 5.38 -8.89 16.98
CA THR A 105 6.25 -9.81 16.26
C THR A 105 7.14 -10.67 17.16
N ILE A 106 7.06 -10.51 18.51
CA ILE A 106 7.92 -11.21 19.49
C ILE A 106 7.74 -12.73 19.54
N ASN A 107 6.68 -13.28 18.93
CA ASN A 107 6.52 -14.74 18.84
C ASN A 107 7.36 -15.43 17.73
N GLU A 108 8.29 -14.72 17.11
CA GLU A 108 9.16 -15.27 16.06
C GLU A 108 10.51 -15.84 16.58
N GLU A 109 10.84 -15.69 17.87
CA GLU A 109 12.15 -16.13 18.39
C GLU A 109 12.33 -17.66 18.44
N ASP A 110 11.24 -18.45 18.40
CA ASP A 110 11.31 -19.92 18.25
C ASP A 110 11.25 -20.40 16.79
N ALA A 111 11.08 -19.49 15.81
CA ALA A 111 10.85 -19.80 14.41
C ALA A 111 12.10 -19.67 13.53
N ASP A 112 13.29 -19.49 14.07
CA ASP A 112 14.54 -19.35 13.29
C ASP A 112 14.92 -20.64 12.52
N SER A 113 14.23 -21.76 12.80
CA SER A 113 14.42 -23.02 12.09
C SER A 113 13.42 -23.25 10.95
N LEU A 114 12.30 -22.52 10.91
CA LEU A 114 11.23 -22.73 9.92
C LEU A 114 11.26 -21.67 8.82
N PRO A 115 11.03 -22.06 7.55
CA PRO A 115 10.91 -21.11 6.45
C PRO A 115 9.72 -20.15 6.67
N LYS A 116 9.94 -18.83 6.56
CA LYS A 116 8.86 -17.85 6.57
C LYS A 116 8.26 -17.76 5.17
N ILE A 117 6.97 -18.05 5.04
CA ILE A 117 6.26 -18.03 3.76
C ILE A 117 5.25 -16.88 3.76
N ARG A 118 5.34 -16.04 2.71
CA ARG A 118 4.38 -14.95 2.47
C ARG A 118 3.70 -15.14 1.13
N TYR A 119 2.39 -15.05 1.11
CA TYR A 119 1.57 -15.17 -0.08
C TYR A 119 1.15 -13.79 -0.59
N TYR A 120 1.13 -13.63 -1.91
CA TYR A 120 0.80 -12.38 -2.59
C TYR A 120 -0.20 -12.68 -3.71
N GLU A 121 -1.22 -11.84 -3.84
CA GLU A 121 -2.32 -12.02 -4.76
C GLU A 121 -2.56 -10.76 -5.60
N GLY A 122 -2.90 -10.94 -6.87
CA GLY A 122 -3.15 -9.86 -7.79
C GLY A 122 -1.89 -9.10 -8.21
N ILE A 123 -2.05 -8.16 -9.14
CA ILE A 123 -0.94 -7.36 -9.70
C ILE A 123 -0.24 -6.54 -8.60
N GLU A 124 -0.99 -5.95 -7.68
CA GLU A 124 -0.40 -5.16 -6.59
C GLU A 124 0.41 -6.05 -5.63
N GLY A 125 -0.05 -7.29 -5.37
CA GLY A 125 0.72 -8.26 -4.60
C GLY A 125 2.02 -8.65 -5.32
N ILE A 126 1.99 -8.86 -6.63
CA ILE A 126 3.22 -9.13 -7.41
C ILE A 126 4.18 -7.94 -7.35
N LYS A 127 3.72 -6.70 -7.48
CA LYS A 127 4.56 -5.50 -7.32
C LYS A 127 5.27 -5.46 -5.96
N GLN A 128 4.60 -5.89 -4.87
CA GLN A 128 5.23 -5.96 -3.55
C GLN A 128 6.41 -6.95 -3.52
N ILE A 129 6.34 -8.05 -4.28
CA ILE A 129 7.48 -8.97 -4.42
C ILE A 129 8.67 -8.26 -5.08
N TYR A 130 8.42 -7.48 -6.14
CA TYR A 130 9.46 -6.72 -6.81
C TYR A 130 10.08 -5.63 -5.91
N GLU A 131 9.25 -4.94 -5.11
CA GLU A 131 9.73 -3.99 -4.11
C GLU A 131 10.55 -4.67 -2.99
N ALA A 132 10.22 -5.92 -2.61
CA ALA A 132 11.04 -6.69 -1.66
C ALA A 132 12.43 -7.00 -2.22
N VAL A 133 12.55 -7.25 -3.55
CA VAL A 133 13.84 -7.42 -4.23
C VAL A 133 14.65 -6.11 -4.20
N LEU A 134 14.02 -4.96 -4.50
CA LEU A 134 14.67 -3.66 -4.45
C LEU A 134 15.18 -3.31 -3.04
N LYS A 135 14.37 -3.59 -2.01
CA LYS A 135 14.76 -3.37 -0.60
C LYS A 135 15.97 -4.21 -0.18
N MET A 136 16.11 -5.43 -0.72
CA MET A 136 17.27 -6.28 -0.42
C MET A 136 18.56 -5.72 -1.05
N ALA A 137 18.47 -5.05 -2.21
CA ALA A 137 19.56 -4.41 -2.94
C ALA A 137 20.80 -5.31 -3.12
N LYS A 138 20.59 -6.60 -3.42
CA LYS A 138 21.62 -7.61 -3.67
C LYS A 138 21.45 -8.21 -5.06
N ASP A 139 22.54 -8.72 -5.62
CA ASP A 139 22.51 -9.47 -6.87
C ASP A 139 21.44 -10.56 -6.80
N GLN A 140 20.69 -10.69 -7.89
CA GLN A 140 19.59 -11.64 -7.99
C GLN A 140 19.78 -12.61 -9.16
N TYR A 141 19.27 -13.80 -8.97
CA TYR A 141 19.25 -14.87 -9.96
C TYR A 141 17.80 -15.18 -10.30
N ARG A 142 17.48 -15.31 -11.58
CA ARG A 142 16.10 -15.57 -11.95
C ARG A 142 15.92 -16.47 -13.15
N TYR A 143 14.85 -17.24 -13.13
CA TYR A 143 14.21 -17.83 -14.30
C TYR A 143 12.97 -17.00 -14.61
N GLY A 144 12.71 -16.69 -15.88
CA GLY A 144 11.48 -15.97 -16.22
C GLY A 144 11.42 -15.59 -17.68
N ASP A 145 10.22 -15.21 -18.10
CA ASP A 145 9.93 -14.74 -19.45
C ASP A 145 9.61 -13.24 -19.41
N ILE A 146 10.49 -12.46 -20.02
CA ILE A 146 10.35 -11.00 -20.00
C ILE A 146 9.11 -10.52 -20.75
N THR A 147 8.67 -11.25 -21.79
CA THR A 147 7.47 -10.87 -22.57
C THR A 147 6.22 -11.02 -21.71
N LYS A 148 6.13 -12.10 -20.94
CA LYS A 148 5.03 -12.35 -20.00
C LYS A 148 5.05 -11.36 -18.83
N ILE A 149 6.23 -10.97 -18.34
CA ILE A 149 6.37 -9.96 -17.30
C ILE A 149 5.83 -8.61 -17.79
N TYR A 150 6.22 -8.17 -19.00
CA TYR A 150 5.67 -6.93 -19.58
C TYR A 150 4.17 -7.01 -19.84
N ALA A 151 3.69 -8.17 -20.29
CA ALA A 151 2.26 -8.38 -20.49
C ALA A 151 1.44 -8.26 -19.20
N ALA A 152 2.02 -8.69 -18.06
CA ALA A 152 1.36 -8.63 -16.76
C ALA A 152 1.52 -7.29 -16.05
N LEU A 153 2.73 -6.70 -16.06
CA LEU A 153 3.08 -5.54 -15.22
C LEU A 153 3.20 -4.23 -16.03
N GLY A 154 3.23 -4.31 -17.36
CA GLY A 154 3.29 -3.12 -18.22
C GLY A 154 4.45 -2.19 -17.90
N ILE A 155 4.16 -0.89 -17.80
CA ILE A 155 5.13 0.18 -17.55
C ILE A 155 5.88 0.04 -16.21
N TYR A 156 5.26 -0.61 -15.22
CA TYR A 156 5.92 -0.87 -13.93
C TYR A 156 7.22 -1.67 -14.10
N THR A 157 7.32 -2.50 -15.14
CA THR A 157 8.55 -3.25 -15.44
C THR A 157 9.73 -2.31 -15.75
N ASP A 158 9.50 -1.24 -16.50
CA ASP A 158 10.53 -0.25 -16.81
C ASP A 158 10.91 0.57 -15.56
N GLU A 159 9.94 0.95 -14.75
CA GLU A 159 10.16 1.64 -13.48
C GLU A 159 11.02 0.80 -12.51
N TYR A 160 10.70 -0.49 -12.40
CA TYR A 160 11.48 -1.44 -11.60
C TYR A 160 12.92 -1.57 -12.12
N ILE A 161 13.10 -1.73 -13.44
CA ILE A 161 14.44 -1.83 -14.06
C ILE A 161 15.26 -0.56 -13.78
N LYS A 162 14.65 0.61 -13.89
CA LYS A 162 15.29 1.89 -13.59
C LYS A 162 15.73 1.96 -12.13
N LYS A 163 14.83 1.72 -11.17
CA LYS A 163 15.15 1.71 -9.73
C LYS A 163 16.27 0.71 -9.40
N ARG A 164 16.20 -0.50 -9.97
CA ARG A 164 17.23 -1.51 -9.77
C ARG A 164 18.60 -1.04 -10.25
N ASN A 165 18.69 -0.41 -11.43
CA ASN A 165 19.93 0.11 -11.97
C ASN A 165 20.50 1.23 -11.10
N GLU A 166 19.65 2.12 -10.56
CA GLU A 166 20.05 3.16 -9.61
C GLU A 166 20.63 2.57 -8.31
N LEU A 167 20.11 1.43 -7.86
CA LEU A 167 20.63 0.70 -6.70
C LEU A 167 21.91 -0.10 -6.99
N GLY A 168 22.28 -0.28 -8.27
CA GLY A 168 23.58 -0.81 -8.71
C GLY A 168 23.75 -2.34 -8.62
N PHE A 169 22.76 -3.13 -8.21
CA PHE A 169 22.87 -4.59 -8.16
C PHE A 169 22.54 -5.27 -9.49
N LYS A 170 23.18 -6.41 -9.73
CA LYS A 170 23.12 -7.14 -11.00
C LYS A 170 22.00 -8.18 -11.03
N THR A 171 21.44 -8.39 -12.21
CA THR A 171 20.50 -9.49 -12.45
C THR A 171 21.14 -10.55 -13.33
N HIS A 172 21.21 -11.79 -12.86
CA HIS A 172 21.56 -12.97 -13.64
C HIS A 172 20.27 -13.70 -14.02
N ALA A 173 19.96 -13.78 -15.31
CA ALA A 173 18.69 -14.31 -15.78
C ALA A 173 18.84 -15.46 -16.77
N ILE A 174 18.02 -16.48 -16.62
CA ILE A 174 17.80 -17.53 -17.61
C ILE A 174 16.44 -17.30 -18.24
N MET A 175 16.37 -17.06 -19.53
CA MET A 175 15.16 -16.66 -20.23
C MET A 175 14.96 -17.43 -21.53
N PRO A 176 13.72 -17.69 -21.96
CA PRO A 176 13.45 -18.15 -23.31
C PRO A 176 13.88 -17.07 -24.33
N PHE A 177 14.40 -17.51 -25.46
CA PHE A 177 14.74 -16.64 -26.58
C PHE A 177 13.62 -16.63 -27.60
N TYR A 178 13.18 -15.43 -27.95
CA TYR A 178 12.27 -15.15 -29.05
C TYR A 178 12.97 -14.28 -30.09
N GLU A 179 12.83 -14.62 -31.38
CA GLU A 179 13.45 -13.81 -32.43
C GLU A 179 12.94 -12.36 -32.43
N SER A 180 11.67 -12.15 -32.06
CA SER A 180 11.08 -10.83 -31.88
C SER A 180 11.77 -9.96 -30.81
N GLU A 181 12.48 -10.57 -29.87
CA GLU A 181 13.17 -9.90 -28.78
C GLU A 181 14.67 -9.65 -29.06
N ARG A 182 15.14 -9.99 -30.28
CA ARG A 182 16.57 -9.82 -30.65
C ARG A 182 17.09 -8.39 -30.42
N ALA A 183 16.27 -7.38 -30.71
CA ALA A 183 16.64 -5.97 -30.48
C ALA A 183 16.89 -5.64 -28.99
N ARG A 184 16.35 -6.45 -28.09
CA ARG A 184 16.47 -6.25 -26.64
C ARG A 184 17.83 -6.71 -26.09
N LEU A 185 18.58 -7.50 -26.82
CA LEU A 185 19.91 -7.97 -26.43
C LEU A 185 20.87 -6.82 -26.14
N SER A 186 20.79 -5.74 -26.94
CA SER A 186 21.62 -4.55 -26.75
C SER A 186 21.37 -3.81 -25.42
N ARG A 187 20.25 -4.09 -24.75
CA ARG A 187 19.88 -3.48 -23.47
C ARG A 187 20.51 -4.18 -22.27
N ASN A 188 21.06 -5.41 -22.43
CA ASN A 188 21.56 -6.20 -21.29
C ASN A 188 22.58 -5.44 -20.46
N THR A 189 23.59 -4.82 -21.08
CA THR A 189 24.60 -4.04 -20.39
C THR A 189 24.01 -2.79 -19.75
N LYS A 190 23.14 -2.05 -20.46
CA LYS A 190 22.50 -0.83 -19.97
C LYS A 190 21.57 -1.10 -18.79
N GLU A 191 20.98 -2.27 -18.76
CA GLU A 191 20.06 -2.70 -17.69
C GLU A 191 20.76 -3.52 -16.60
N ASN A 192 22.10 -3.48 -16.52
CA ASN A 192 22.92 -4.19 -15.52
C ASN A 192 22.49 -5.65 -15.32
N ARG A 193 22.36 -6.39 -16.45
CA ARG A 193 21.95 -7.78 -16.43
C ARG A 193 22.84 -8.66 -17.31
N GLU A 194 22.99 -9.89 -16.88
CA GLU A 194 23.61 -10.98 -17.64
C GLU A 194 22.52 -12.02 -17.93
N VAL A 195 22.36 -12.38 -19.21
CA VAL A 195 21.26 -13.23 -19.60
C VAL A 195 21.75 -14.44 -20.37
N LEU A 196 21.33 -15.61 -19.91
CA LEU A 196 21.46 -16.87 -20.65
C LEU A 196 20.15 -17.13 -21.38
N TYR A 197 20.21 -17.07 -22.72
CA TYR A 197 19.04 -17.33 -23.55
C TYR A 197 18.99 -18.81 -23.96
N ILE A 198 17.84 -19.45 -23.69
CA ILE A 198 17.54 -20.83 -24.06
C ILE A 198 16.43 -20.82 -25.13
N PRO A 199 16.48 -21.66 -26.16
CA PRO A 199 15.37 -21.77 -27.12
C PRO A 199 14.03 -21.99 -26.41
N GLU A 200 12.99 -21.23 -26.80
CA GLU A 200 11.65 -21.28 -26.18
C GLU A 200 11.11 -22.72 -26.05
N LYS A 201 11.28 -23.53 -27.11
CA LYS A 201 10.82 -24.94 -27.12
C LYS A 201 11.44 -25.80 -26.02
N LEU A 202 12.63 -25.43 -25.53
CA LEU A 202 13.33 -26.16 -24.46
C LEU A 202 13.06 -25.59 -23.07
N PHE A 203 12.52 -24.37 -23.01
CA PHE A 203 12.26 -23.69 -21.76
C PHE A 203 10.92 -22.92 -21.79
N PRO A 204 9.78 -23.61 -21.87
CA PRO A 204 8.45 -23.02 -21.89
C PRO A 204 8.03 -22.62 -20.46
N ILE A 205 8.60 -21.56 -19.91
CA ILE A 205 8.29 -21.09 -18.55
C ILE A 205 7.04 -20.21 -18.56
N ASP A 206 6.12 -20.45 -17.62
CA ASP A 206 4.88 -19.69 -17.44
C ASP A 206 4.83 -18.96 -16.08
N GLY A 207 5.86 -18.19 -15.82
CA GLY A 207 6.00 -17.47 -14.57
C GLY A 207 7.44 -17.04 -14.33
N GLU A 208 7.77 -16.84 -13.08
CA GLU A 208 9.10 -16.39 -12.68
C GLU A 208 9.53 -17.05 -11.36
N VAL A 209 10.80 -17.42 -11.27
CA VAL A 209 11.45 -17.77 -9.99
C VAL A 209 12.60 -16.78 -9.79
N ARG A 210 12.63 -16.10 -8.63
CA ARG A 210 13.70 -15.17 -8.26
C ARG A 210 14.37 -15.62 -6.97
N ILE A 211 15.69 -15.56 -6.96
CA ILE A 211 16.53 -15.85 -5.80
C ILE A 211 17.30 -14.57 -5.46
N PHE A 212 17.12 -14.05 -4.25
CA PHE A 212 17.73 -12.80 -3.80
C PHE A 212 18.00 -12.83 -2.29
N GLY A 213 19.27 -12.72 -1.90
CA GLY A 213 19.68 -12.92 -0.52
C GLY A 213 19.29 -14.31 -0.01
N ASN A 214 18.58 -14.38 1.11
CA ASN A 214 18.04 -15.61 1.72
C ASN A 214 16.59 -15.90 1.30
N LYS A 215 16.13 -15.34 0.18
CA LYS A 215 14.72 -15.44 -0.26
C LYS A 215 14.59 -16.04 -1.64
N VAL A 216 13.51 -16.78 -1.82
CA VAL A 216 13.06 -17.26 -3.12
C VAL A 216 11.65 -16.80 -3.36
N ALA A 217 11.40 -16.08 -4.46
CA ALA A 217 10.07 -15.76 -4.91
C ALA A 217 9.68 -16.67 -6.08
N ILE A 218 8.49 -17.25 -6.03
CA ILE A 218 7.88 -18.03 -7.11
C ILE A 218 6.61 -17.29 -7.53
N ILE A 219 6.51 -16.92 -8.80
CA ILE A 219 5.48 -16.03 -9.31
C ILE A 219 4.81 -16.68 -10.52
N SER A 220 3.49 -16.82 -10.48
CA SER A 220 2.64 -17.15 -11.62
C SER A 220 2.02 -15.86 -12.18
N LEU A 221 2.22 -15.60 -13.48
CA LEU A 221 1.76 -14.38 -14.15
C LEU A 221 0.48 -14.61 -14.96
N ARG A 222 -0.37 -15.56 -14.55
CA ARG A 222 -1.65 -15.81 -15.21
C ARG A 222 -2.52 -14.55 -15.19
N LYS A 223 -3.09 -14.15 -16.35
CA LYS A 223 -3.85 -12.90 -16.51
C LYS A 223 -5.01 -12.75 -15.51
N GLU A 224 -5.73 -13.84 -15.25
CA GLU A 224 -6.95 -13.82 -14.45
C GLU A 224 -6.69 -13.81 -12.94
N SER A 225 -5.56 -14.37 -12.50
CA SER A 225 -5.22 -14.52 -11.09
C SER A 225 -3.70 -14.64 -10.93
N PRO A 226 -2.95 -13.54 -11.06
CA PRO A 226 -1.53 -13.57 -10.77
C PRO A 226 -1.32 -13.77 -9.28
N ILE A 227 -0.45 -14.72 -8.94
CA ILE A 227 -0.13 -15.06 -7.56
C ILE A 227 1.38 -15.21 -7.40
N GLY A 228 1.87 -14.99 -6.19
CA GLY A 228 3.25 -15.22 -5.85
C GLY A 228 3.44 -15.59 -4.39
N VAL A 229 4.55 -16.24 -4.12
CA VAL A 229 4.99 -16.54 -2.76
C VAL A 229 6.44 -16.10 -2.59
N ILE A 230 6.79 -15.59 -1.42
CA ILE A 230 8.17 -15.42 -0.98
C ILE A 230 8.42 -16.44 0.12
N ILE A 231 9.46 -17.25 -0.05
CA ILE A 231 9.98 -18.17 0.96
C ILE A 231 11.29 -17.57 1.47
N GLU A 232 11.35 -17.25 2.75
CA GLU A 232 12.53 -16.72 3.40
C GLU A 232 13.20 -17.88 4.19
N SER A 233 14.33 -18.37 3.69
CA SER A 233 15.11 -19.48 4.27
C SER A 233 16.44 -19.58 3.56
N ASP A 234 17.51 -19.56 4.32
CA ASP A 234 18.88 -19.70 3.80
C ASP A 234 19.08 -21.05 3.07
N SER A 235 18.57 -22.14 3.63
CA SER A 235 18.72 -23.47 3.05
C SER A 235 17.98 -23.60 1.72
N ILE A 236 16.74 -23.09 1.65
CA ILE A 236 15.93 -23.12 0.42
C ILE A 236 16.55 -22.21 -0.64
N ALA A 237 16.99 -20.99 -0.27
CA ALA A 237 17.63 -20.07 -1.22
C ALA A 237 18.93 -20.67 -1.79
N LYS A 238 19.77 -21.30 -0.98
CA LYS A 238 20.98 -22.01 -1.42
C LYS A 238 20.66 -23.20 -2.34
N MET A 239 19.62 -23.97 -2.04
CA MET A 239 19.17 -25.06 -2.90
C MET A 239 18.73 -24.55 -4.28
N PHE A 240 17.89 -23.53 -4.35
CA PHE A 240 17.47 -22.92 -5.62
C PHE A 240 18.63 -22.28 -6.37
N LEU A 241 19.57 -21.65 -5.67
CA LEU A 241 20.78 -21.12 -6.29
C LEU A 241 21.64 -22.23 -6.91
N SER A 242 21.76 -23.36 -6.24
CA SER A 242 22.49 -24.53 -6.76
C SER A 242 21.85 -25.07 -8.04
N ILE A 243 20.52 -25.16 -8.08
CA ILE A 243 19.76 -25.54 -9.29
C ILE A 243 19.99 -24.52 -10.42
N TYR A 244 19.96 -23.23 -10.06
CA TYR A 244 20.23 -22.16 -11.02
C TYR A 244 21.63 -22.29 -11.63
N MET A 245 22.67 -22.45 -10.80
CA MET A 245 24.06 -22.59 -11.23
C MET A 245 24.30 -23.83 -12.09
N LEU A 246 23.65 -24.95 -11.74
CA LEU A 246 23.67 -26.17 -12.54
C LEU A 246 23.07 -25.94 -13.92
N THR A 247 21.92 -25.27 -13.98
CA THR A 247 21.28 -24.92 -15.27
C THR A 247 22.17 -23.99 -16.07
N TRP A 248 22.68 -22.96 -15.46
CA TRP A 248 23.58 -22.00 -16.11
C TRP A 248 24.80 -22.71 -16.73
N LYS A 249 25.50 -23.51 -15.94
CA LYS A 249 26.69 -24.24 -16.39
C LYS A 249 26.40 -25.19 -17.57
N ASN A 250 25.31 -25.92 -17.53
CA ASN A 250 24.94 -26.89 -18.57
C ASN A 250 24.52 -26.25 -19.90
N TYR A 251 23.94 -25.07 -19.84
CA TYR A 251 23.46 -24.37 -21.02
C TYR A 251 24.38 -23.25 -21.52
N ALA A 252 25.36 -22.79 -20.72
CA ALA A 252 26.27 -21.72 -21.13
C ALA A 252 27.07 -22.07 -22.37
N SER A 253 27.44 -23.36 -22.56
CA SER A 253 28.12 -23.85 -23.75
C SER A 253 27.20 -24.02 -24.97
N LYS A 254 25.88 -24.12 -24.74
CA LYS A 254 24.83 -24.29 -25.75
C LYS A 254 24.02 -23.01 -25.93
N ALA A 255 24.38 -21.93 -25.21
CA ALA A 255 23.70 -20.66 -25.29
C ALA A 255 23.74 -20.11 -26.70
N ILE A 256 22.66 -19.46 -27.09
CA ILE A 256 22.63 -18.69 -28.31
C ILE A 256 23.67 -17.57 -28.15
N LYS A 257 24.81 -17.70 -28.87
CA LYS A 257 25.82 -16.63 -28.94
C LYS A 257 25.35 -15.62 -29.97
N PHE A 258 25.30 -14.38 -29.59
CA PHE A 258 24.94 -13.25 -30.43
C PHE A 258 26.14 -12.38 -30.73
#